data_cf36d32cf86e31df0d2e9b21a784348b
#
_entry.id   cf36d32cf86e31df0d2e9b21a784348b
#
_cell.length_a   1.000
_cell.length_b   1.000
_cell.length_c   1.000
_cell.angle_alpha   90.00
_cell.angle_beta   90.00
_cell.angle_gamma   90.00
#
_symmetry.space_group_name_H-M   'P 1'
#
loop_
_entity.id
_entity.type
_entity.pdbx_description
1 polymer ?
#
loop_
_entity_poly.entity_id
_entity_poly.type
_entity_poly.pdbx_seq_one_letter_code
_entity_poly.pdbx_strand_id
1 'polypeptide(L)'
;MFEKSDLPYPKNALEPYISEETMNYHYDKHLQAYFDKLNSLIKTEFEGKTLEFIIKNSAIFNNSAQAWNHEFFWNCMTPNAKKEANLEINLIKRDFSFENFKEKFIEFGLNNFGSGWTWLVLDENKLEILNYSNANPLNTNKKILLVDVWEHAYYIDRRNDRKAYLNNFFEVINWDFVNKNLEK
;
A
#
# COMPACT_ATOMS: atom_id res chain seq x y z
N MET A 1 4.61 10.31 20.79
CA MET A 1 3.90 10.73 19.57
C MET A 1 4.34 9.83 18.43
N PHE A 2 3.47 9.57 17.48
CA PHE A 2 3.81 8.87 16.25
C PHE A 2 4.28 9.86 15.20
N GLU A 3 5.31 9.46 14.46
CA GLU A 3 5.85 10.23 13.36
C GLU A 3 5.87 9.35 12.11
N LYS A 4 5.65 9.95 10.95
CA LYS A 4 5.77 9.23 9.69
C LYS A 4 7.24 8.92 9.40
N SER A 5 7.50 7.74 8.86
CA SER A 5 8.85 7.39 8.40
C SER A 5 9.25 8.20 7.18
N ASP A 6 10.55 8.43 7.00
CA ASP A 6 11.05 8.99 5.75
C ASP A 6 10.71 8.10 4.55
N LEU A 7 10.44 8.72 3.39
CA LEU A 7 10.27 7.97 2.15
C LEU A 7 11.57 7.21 1.81
N PRO A 8 11.49 5.96 1.35
CA PRO A 8 12.67 5.18 0.95
C PRO A 8 13.31 5.68 -0.37
N TYR A 9 12.79 6.73 -0.98
CA TYR A 9 13.25 7.36 -2.22
C TYR A 9 12.84 8.83 -2.29
N PRO A 10 13.51 9.68 -3.11
CA PRO A 10 13.07 11.05 -3.38
C PRO A 10 11.66 11.11 -3.98
N LYS A 11 10.90 12.17 -3.71
CA LYS A 11 9.50 12.29 -4.15
C LYS A 11 9.30 12.26 -5.67
N ASN A 12 10.28 12.74 -6.43
CA ASN A 12 10.26 12.70 -7.90
C ASN A 12 10.79 11.39 -8.49
N ALA A 13 11.25 10.46 -7.67
CA ALA A 13 11.94 9.26 -8.14
C ALA A 13 11.01 8.22 -8.83
N LEU A 14 9.71 8.33 -8.63
CA LEU A 14 8.72 7.43 -9.26
C LEU A 14 8.20 7.95 -10.61
N GLU A 15 8.66 9.13 -11.05
CA GLU A 15 8.30 9.64 -12.38
C GLU A 15 8.84 8.73 -13.51
N PRO A 16 8.12 8.63 -14.63
CA PRO A 16 6.89 9.34 -15.01
C PRO A 16 5.58 8.64 -14.55
N TYR A 17 5.65 7.65 -13.68
CA TYR A 17 4.51 6.82 -13.29
C TYR A 17 3.64 7.47 -12.22
N ILE A 18 4.28 8.06 -11.21
CA ILE A 18 3.67 8.85 -10.14
C ILE A 18 4.46 10.17 -10.04
N SER A 19 3.77 11.30 -10.17
CA SER A 19 4.44 12.62 -10.19
C SER A 19 4.90 13.06 -8.81
N GLU A 20 5.91 13.94 -8.78
CA GLU A 20 6.32 14.65 -7.57
C GLU A 20 5.16 15.43 -6.95
N GLU A 21 4.27 16.00 -7.78
CA GLU A 21 3.08 16.72 -7.29
C GLU A 21 2.17 15.77 -6.50
N THR A 22 1.85 14.59 -7.03
CA THR A 22 1.09 13.58 -6.29
C THR A 22 1.77 13.21 -4.98
N MET A 23 3.08 12.99 -4.98
CA MET A 23 3.83 12.63 -3.77
C MET A 23 3.83 13.76 -2.74
N ASN A 24 3.92 15.04 -3.16
CA ASN A 24 3.85 16.19 -2.25
C ASN A 24 2.48 16.28 -1.55
N TYR A 25 1.39 15.99 -2.24
CA TYR A 25 0.07 15.96 -1.61
C TYR A 25 -0.16 14.68 -0.79
N HIS A 26 0.18 13.52 -1.34
CA HIS A 26 -0.11 12.24 -0.72
C HIS A 26 0.73 11.99 0.54
N TYR A 27 2.04 12.23 0.47
CA TYR A 27 2.95 12.00 1.61
C TYR A 27 2.99 13.20 2.57
N ASP A 28 3.18 14.45 2.07
CA ASP A 28 3.39 15.59 2.97
C ASP A 28 2.12 16.13 3.60
N LYS A 29 0.97 15.99 2.93
CA LYS A 29 -0.30 16.55 3.40
C LYS A 29 -1.24 15.47 3.90
N HIS A 30 -1.58 14.52 3.04
CA HIS A 30 -2.61 13.52 3.35
C HIS A 30 -2.16 12.56 4.46
N LEU A 31 -1.00 11.94 4.31
CA LEU A 31 -0.44 11.07 5.36
C LEU A 31 -0.16 11.84 6.65
N GLN A 32 0.40 13.06 6.56
CA GLN A 32 0.66 13.89 7.74
C GLN A 32 -0.63 14.16 8.53
N ALA A 33 -1.74 14.46 7.85
CA ALA A 33 -3.01 14.68 8.51
C ALA A 33 -3.51 13.46 9.31
N TYR A 34 -3.23 12.23 8.85
CA TYR A 34 -3.53 11.03 9.64
C TYR A 34 -2.69 10.93 10.91
N PHE A 35 -1.39 11.24 10.84
CA PHE A 35 -0.52 11.25 12.01
C PHE A 35 -0.92 12.37 13.00
N ASP A 36 -1.21 13.57 12.50
CA ASP A 36 -1.67 14.68 13.33
C ASP A 36 -2.98 14.33 14.07
N LYS A 37 -3.93 13.76 13.32
CA LYS A 37 -5.21 13.33 13.90
C LYS A 37 -5.04 12.18 14.89
N LEU A 38 -4.23 11.19 14.56
CA LEU A 38 -3.89 10.08 15.45
C LEU A 38 -3.30 10.63 16.76
N ASN A 39 -2.28 11.48 16.67
CA ASN A 39 -1.62 12.06 17.84
C ASN A 39 -2.57 12.93 18.70
N SER A 40 -3.54 13.60 18.08
CA SER A 40 -4.55 14.38 18.80
C SER A 40 -5.56 13.52 19.57
N LEU A 41 -5.73 12.26 19.17
CA LEU A 41 -6.71 11.33 19.76
C LEU A 41 -6.07 10.29 20.69
N ILE A 42 -4.75 10.15 20.63
CA ILE A 42 -4.06 9.13 21.39
C ILE A 42 -4.09 9.44 22.88
N LYS A 43 -4.40 8.42 23.67
CA LYS A 43 -4.41 8.53 25.13
C LYS A 43 -3.11 7.96 25.70
N THR A 44 -2.80 8.32 26.95
CA THR A 44 -1.61 7.86 27.68
C THR A 44 -1.44 6.33 27.67
N GLU A 45 -2.55 5.58 27.64
CA GLU A 45 -2.54 4.11 27.60
C GLU A 45 -1.91 3.52 26.32
N PHE A 46 -1.77 4.32 25.26
CA PHE A 46 -1.16 3.94 23.99
C PHE A 46 0.28 4.46 23.81
N GLU A 47 0.82 5.16 24.80
CA GLU A 47 2.21 5.62 24.75
C GLU A 47 3.18 4.44 24.64
N GLY A 48 4.15 4.54 23.72
CA GLY A 48 5.11 3.48 23.45
C GLY A 48 4.56 2.22 22.75
N LYS A 49 3.29 2.22 22.35
CA LYS A 49 2.70 1.12 21.56
C LYS A 49 2.95 1.33 20.06
N THR A 50 2.90 0.22 19.28
CA THR A 50 3.01 0.27 17.82
C THR A 50 1.66 0.61 17.17
N LEU A 51 1.68 1.01 15.89
CA LEU A 51 0.45 1.24 15.11
C LEU A 51 -0.41 -0.03 15.06
N GLU A 52 0.21 -1.20 14.88
CA GLU A 52 -0.50 -2.50 14.85
C GLU A 52 -1.22 -2.79 16.16
N PHE A 53 -0.61 -2.45 17.30
CA PHE A 53 -1.27 -2.59 18.59
C PHE A 53 -2.51 -1.69 18.69
N ILE A 54 -2.40 -0.43 18.25
CA ILE A 54 -3.50 0.55 18.31
C ILE A 54 -4.62 0.14 17.37
N ILE A 55 -4.30 -0.32 16.16
CA ILE A 55 -5.27 -0.83 15.18
C ILE A 55 -6.15 -1.92 15.79
N LYS A 56 -5.57 -2.82 16.58
CA LYS A 56 -6.31 -3.96 17.17
C LYS A 56 -7.12 -3.59 18.40
N ASN A 57 -6.77 -2.53 19.11
CA ASN A 57 -7.23 -2.28 20.48
C ASN A 57 -7.88 -0.91 20.70
N SER A 58 -8.13 -0.13 19.65
CA SER A 58 -8.55 1.26 19.80
C SER A 58 -9.70 1.68 18.91
N ALA A 59 -10.54 2.60 19.44
CA ALA A 59 -11.56 3.31 18.67
C ALA A 59 -10.98 4.31 17.63
N ILE A 60 -9.69 4.62 17.71
CA ILE A 60 -8.99 5.48 16.72
C ILE A 60 -8.45 4.66 15.54
N PHE A 61 -9.03 3.51 15.30
CA PHE A 61 -8.69 2.55 14.25
C PHE A 61 -8.44 3.18 12.88
N ASN A 62 -9.35 4.04 12.39
CA ASN A 62 -9.23 4.58 11.03
C ASN A 62 -7.93 5.36 10.81
N ASN A 63 -7.54 6.22 11.75
CA ASN A 63 -6.33 7.04 11.59
C ASN A 63 -5.06 6.20 11.72
N SER A 64 -5.01 5.27 12.67
CA SER A 64 -3.87 4.38 12.85
C SER A 64 -3.72 3.38 11.69
N ALA A 65 -4.84 2.87 11.17
CA ALA A 65 -4.84 1.98 10.02
C ALA A 65 -4.40 2.69 8.74
N GLN A 66 -4.88 3.92 8.49
CA GLN A 66 -4.41 4.72 7.35
C GLN A 66 -2.94 5.06 7.47
N ALA A 67 -2.46 5.49 8.64
CA ALA A 67 -1.03 5.72 8.85
C ALA A 67 -0.20 4.48 8.50
N TRP A 68 -0.60 3.32 9.04
CA TRP A 68 0.08 2.05 8.79
C TRP A 68 0.02 1.61 7.32
N ASN A 69 -1.15 1.71 6.68
CA ASN A 69 -1.31 1.34 5.27
C ASN A 69 -0.40 2.17 4.36
N HIS A 70 -0.31 3.48 4.59
CA HIS A 70 0.56 4.35 3.81
C HIS A 70 2.04 4.03 4.04
N GLU A 71 2.47 3.81 5.29
CA GLU A 71 3.85 3.38 5.60
C GLU A 71 4.23 2.09 4.87
N PHE A 72 3.31 1.12 4.82
CA PHE A 72 3.52 -0.12 4.07
C PHE A 72 3.53 0.14 2.55
N PHE A 73 2.63 0.97 2.05
CA PHE A 73 2.49 1.30 0.62
C PHE A 73 3.75 1.96 0.06
N TRP A 74 4.38 2.88 0.79
CA TRP A 74 5.63 3.50 0.33
C TRP A 74 6.74 2.48 0.10
N ASN A 75 6.82 1.46 0.93
CA ASN A 75 7.79 0.37 0.79
C ASN A 75 7.44 -0.59 -0.37
N CYS A 76 6.18 -0.63 -0.80
CA CYS A 76 5.76 -1.41 -1.97
C CYS A 76 6.26 -0.84 -3.29
N MET A 77 6.84 0.37 -3.31
CA MET A 77 7.30 1.05 -4.52
C MET A 77 8.81 1.34 -4.48
N THR A 78 9.41 1.43 -5.66
CA THR A 78 10.83 1.77 -5.85
C THR A 78 11.08 2.35 -7.23
N PRO A 79 12.00 3.34 -7.37
CA PRO A 79 12.44 3.81 -8.68
C PRO A 79 13.26 2.77 -9.45
N ASN A 80 13.78 1.76 -8.77
CA ASN A 80 14.62 0.71 -9.33
C ASN A 80 13.83 -0.61 -9.48
N ALA A 81 12.58 -0.52 -9.94
CA ALA A 81 11.74 -1.69 -10.13
C ALA A 81 12.39 -2.69 -11.11
N LYS A 82 12.50 -3.94 -10.69
CA LYS A 82 13.01 -5.01 -11.56
C LYS A 82 11.94 -5.39 -12.57
N LYS A 83 12.36 -5.63 -13.83
CA LYS A 83 11.44 -6.14 -14.84
C LYS A 83 11.07 -7.59 -14.54
N GLU A 84 9.88 -7.99 -14.95
CA GLU A 84 9.26 -9.31 -14.73
C GLU A 84 10.19 -10.52 -14.97
N ALA A 85 11.05 -10.44 -15.99
CA ALA A 85 11.95 -11.53 -16.36
C ALA A 85 12.94 -11.95 -15.25
N ASN A 86 13.15 -11.11 -14.24
CA ASN A 86 14.07 -11.36 -13.14
C ASN A 86 13.35 -11.80 -11.85
N LEU A 87 12.03 -12.05 -11.91
CA LEU A 87 11.25 -12.37 -10.73
C LEU A 87 11.25 -13.87 -10.47
N GLU A 88 12.06 -14.30 -9.52
CA GLU A 88 12.01 -15.65 -8.95
C GLU A 88 10.98 -15.74 -7.82
N ILE A 89 9.79 -15.16 -8.02
CA ILE A 89 8.72 -15.24 -7.02
C ILE A 89 7.96 -16.57 -7.24
N ASN A 90 8.52 -17.63 -6.70
CA ASN A 90 7.98 -18.98 -6.87
C ASN A 90 6.51 -19.12 -6.44
N LEU A 91 6.08 -18.39 -5.41
CA LEU A 91 4.69 -18.44 -4.94
C LEU A 91 3.73 -17.75 -5.92
N ILE A 92 4.10 -16.61 -6.51
CA ILE A 92 3.28 -15.97 -7.55
C ILE A 92 3.20 -16.88 -8.78
N LYS A 93 4.32 -17.50 -9.19
CA LYS A 93 4.35 -18.46 -10.31
C LYS A 93 3.55 -19.73 -10.00
N ARG A 94 3.50 -20.16 -8.75
CA ARG A 94 2.72 -21.34 -8.32
C ARG A 94 1.21 -21.07 -8.38
N ASP A 95 0.77 -19.93 -7.85
CA ASP A 95 -0.64 -19.62 -7.67
C ASP A 95 -1.22 -18.84 -8.86
N PHE A 96 -0.36 -18.16 -9.62
CA PHE A 96 -0.67 -17.39 -10.82
C PHE A 96 0.46 -17.53 -11.86
N SER A 97 0.17 -17.38 -13.19
CA SER A 97 1.22 -16.85 -14.08
C SER A 97 1.42 -15.36 -13.77
N PHE A 98 2.56 -14.77 -14.15
CA PHE A 98 2.80 -13.35 -13.84
C PHE A 98 1.77 -12.43 -14.54
N GLU A 99 1.49 -12.66 -15.82
CA GLU A 99 0.46 -11.92 -16.57
C GLU A 99 -0.92 -12.07 -15.89
N ASN A 100 -1.29 -13.27 -15.53
CA ASN A 100 -2.55 -13.54 -14.85
C ASN A 100 -2.61 -12.87 -13.47
N PHE A 101 -1.49 -12.81 -12.74
CA PHE A 101 -1.42 -12.05 -11.49
C PHE A 101 -1.64 -10.56 -11.73
N LYS A 102 -0.92 -9.97 -12.71
CA LYS A 102 -1.06 -8.54 -13.05
C LYS A 102 -2.49 -8.21 -13.45
N GLU A 103 -3.08 -8.99 -14.36
CA GLU A 103 -4.46 -8.79 -14.81
C GLU A 103 -5.46 -8.86 -13.65
N LYS A 104 -5.36 -9.89 -12.81
CA LYS A 104 -6.25 -10.07 -11.66
C LYS A 104 -6.07 -8.98 -10.61
N PHE A 105 -4.85 -8.58 -10.30
CA PHE A 105 -4.60 -7.54 -9.33
C PHE A 105 -5.18 -6.20 -9.78
N ILE A 106 -5.03 -5.86 -11.06
CA ILE A 106 -5.65 -4.68 -11.67
C ILE A 106 -7.17 -4.80 -11.65
N GLU A 107 -7.74 -5.94 -12.03
CA GLU A 107 -9.17 -6.18 -11.99
C GLU A 107 -9.75 -5.99 -10.59
N PHE A 108 -9.11 -6.54 -9.56
CA PHE A 108 -9.50 -6.34 -8.16
C PHE A 108 -9.47 -4.86 -7.77
N GLY A 109 -8.40 -4.14 -8.11
CA GLY A 109 -8.28 -2.71 -7.83
C GLY A 109 -9.36 -1.87 -8.53
N LEU A 110 -9.74 -2.23 -9.76
CA LEU A 110 -10.83 -1.58 -10.50
C LEU A 110 -12.20 -1.87 -9.87
N ASN A 111 -12.41 -3.10 -9.41
CA ASN A 111 -13.66 -3.55 -8.81
C ASN A 111 -13.83 -3.11 -7.35
N ASN A 112 -12.81 -2.50 -6.73
CA ASN A 112 -12.98 -1.88 -5.42
C ASN A 112 -13.91 -0.67 -5.55
N PHE A 113 -15.14 -0.82 -5.04
CA PHE A 113 -16.12 0.25 -5.10
C PHE A 113 -15.76 1.39 -4.13
N GLY A 114 -15.53 2.59 -4.69
CA GLY A 114 -15.14 3.75 -3.89
C GLY A 114 -13.69 3.72 -3.41
N SER A 115 -13.48 4.26 -2.23
CA SER A 115 -12.16 4.38 -1.59
C SER A 115 -11.76 3.09 -0.89
N GLY A 116 -10.49 2.73 -1.01
CA GLY A 116 -9.99 1.51 -0.37
C GLY A 116 -8.58 1.14 -0.79
N TRP A 117 -8.24 -0.13 -0.54
CA TRP A 117 -6.93 -0.69 -0.73
C TRP A 117 -7.03 -2.08 -1.35
N THR A 118 -6.18 -2.37 -2.34
CA THR A 118 -6.06 -3.71 -2.92
C THR A 118 -4.78 -4.36 -2.41
N TRP A 119 -4.91 -5.57 -1.90
CA TRP A 119 -3.88 -6.34 -1.21
C TRP A 119 -3.53 -7.62 -1.96
N LEU A 120 -2.24 -7.97 -2.00
CA LEU A 120 -1.78 -9.34 -2.12
C LEU A 120 -1.43 -9.83 -0.72
N VAL A 121 -1.98 -10.95 -0.32
CA VAL A 121 -1.76 -11.57 0.99
C VAL A 121 -1.39 -13.02 0.84
N LEU A 122 -0.71 -13.56 1.86
CA LEU A 122 -0.50 -14.99 2.02
C LEU A 122 -1.39 -15.47 3.16
N ASP A 123 -2.37 -16.30 2.83
CA ASP A 123 -3.25 -16.97 3.78
C ASP A 123 -2.89 -18.45 3.84
N GLU A 124 -2.54 -18.93 5.03
CA GLU A 124 -1.95 -20.26 5.24
C GLU A 124 -0.75 -20.50 4.30
N ASN A 125 -0.96 -21.02 3.11
CA ASN A 125 0.09 -21.26 2.11
C ASN A 125 -0.35 -20.89 0.69
N LYS A 126 -1.36 -20.01 0.54
CA LYS A 126 -1.92 -19.60 -0.75
C LYS A 126 -1.92 -18.08 -0.87
N LEU A 127 -1.53 -17.57 -2.02
CA LEU A 127 -1.64 -16.15 -2.32
C LEU A 127 -3.07 -15.79 -2.73
N GLU A 128 -3.61 -14.75 -2.12
CA GLU A 128 -4.93 -14.21 -2.41
C GLU A 128 -4.87 -12.71 -2.67
N ILE A 129 -5.72 -12.25 -3.61
CA ILE A 129 -5.91 -10.82 -3.87
C ILE A 129 -7.23 -10.41 -3.20
N LEU A 130 -7.18 -9.38 -2.35
CA LEU A 130 -8.32 -8.93 -1.56
C LEU A 130 -8.48 -7.42 -1.65
N ASN A 131 -9.73 -6.96 -1.62
CA ASN A 131 -10.09 -5.54 -1.51
C ASN A 131 -10.66 -5.24 -0.13
N TYR A 132 -10.26 -4.11 0.42
CA TYR A 132 -10.85 -3.59 1.65
C TYR A 132 -11.20 -2.11 1.49
N SER A 133 -12.47 -1.81 1.75
CA SER A 133 -12.97 -0.44 1.73
C SER A 133 -12.39 0.38 2.89
N ASN A 134 -12.19 1.66 2.66
CA ASN A 134 -11.69 2.62 3.64
C ASN A 134 -10.30 2.28 4.19
N ALA A 135 -10.16 2.10 5.49
CA ALA A 135 -8.88 1.93 6.17
C ALA A 135 -8.61 0.50 6.64
N ASN A 136 -9.54 -0.44 6.44
CA ASN A 136 -9.49 -1.76 7.09
C ASN A 136 -8.17 -2.50 6.78
N PRO A 137 -7.24 -2.66 7.73
CA PRO A 137 -6.08 -3.51 7.56
C PRO A 137 -6.47 -4.95 7.85
N LEU A 138 -5.96 -5.87 7.06
CA LEU A 138 -6.12 -7.29 7.30
C LEU A 138 -5.54 -7.70 8.65
N ASN A 139 -6.34 -8.34 9.49
CA ASN A 139 -5.93 -8.67 10.84
C ASN A 139 -5.11 -9.95 10.97
N THR A 140 -5.26 -10.91 10.06
CA THR A 140 -4.74 -12.27 10.22
C THR A 140 -3.76 -12.68 9.13
N ASN A 141 -3.96 -12.27 7.89
CA ASN A 141 -3.18 -12.74 6.76
C ASN A 141 -1.83 -12.00 6.66
N LYS A 142 -0.80 -12.70 6.21
CA LYS A 142 0.50 -12.11 5.96
C LYS A 142 0.43 -11.15 4.76
N LYS A 143 0.77 -9.90 4.99
CA LYS A 143 0.68 -8.82 3.99
C LYS A 143 1.90 -8.83 3.09
N ILE A 144 1.68 -8.89 1.78
CA ILE A 144 2.75 -9.07 0.79
C ILE A 144 2.92 -7.82 -0.07
N LEU A 145 1.83 -7.30 -0.64
CA LEU A 145 1.82 -6.12 -1.50
C LEU A 145 0.54 -5.34 -1.26
N LEU A 146 0.61 -4.02 -1.42
CA LEU A 146 -0.51 -3.11 -1.23
C LEU A 146 -0.50 -2.03 -2.30
N VAL A 147 -1.68 -1.69 -2.83
CA VAL A 147 -1.89 -0.48 -3.61
C VAL A 147 -3.06 0.32 -3.05
N ASP A 148 -2.85 1.63 -2.97
CA ASP A 148 -3.88 2.60 -2.62
C ASP A 148 -4.80 2.84 -3.82
N VAL A 149 -6.10 2.61 -3.69
CA VAL A 149 -7.11 2.91 -4.73
C VAL A 149 -8.09 4.02 -4.32
N TRP A 150 -7.76 4.75 -3.24
CA TRP A 150 -8.38 6.04 -2.97
C TRP A 150 -8.10 7.02 -4.11
N GLU A 151 -9.03 7.90 -4.43
CA GLU A 151 -8.85 8.86 -5.54
C GLU A 151 -7.67 9.81 -5.32
N HIS A 152 -7.36 10.18 -4.09
CA HIS A 152 -6.21 11.04 -3.79
C HIS A 152 -4.85 10.45 -4.24
N ALA A 153 -4.77 9.12 -4.37
CA ALA A 153 -3.54 8.45 -4.79
C ALA A 153 -3.21 8.65 -6.28
N TYR A 154 -4.22 8.96 -7.10
CA TYR A 154 -4.03 9.00 -8.55
C TYR A 154 -4.73 10.16 -9.28
N TYR A 155 -5.63 10.90 -8.65
CA TYR A 155 -6.48 11.86 -9.35
C TYR A 155 -5.69 13.04 -9.95
N ILE A 156 -4.59 13.46 -9.32
CA ILE A 156 -3.71 14.49 -9.86
C ILE A 156 -3.14 14.06 -11.21
N ASP A 157 -2.60 12.84 -11.29
CA ASP A 157 -1.90 12.34 -12.48
C ASP A 157 -2.82 11.75 -13.54
N ARG A 158 -3.91 11.10 -13.12
CA ARG A 158 -4.71 10.24 -14.01
C ARG A 158 -6.20 10.57 -13.99
N ARG A 159 -6.64 11.56 -13.22
CA ARG A 159 -8.04 11.92 -13.03
C ARG A 159 -8.86 10.67 -12.64
N ASN A 160 -9.91 10.35 -13.37
CA ASN A 160 -10.75 9.18 -13.14
C ASN A 160 -10.20 7.87 -13.74
N ASP A 161 -9.02 7.89 -14.36
CA ASP A 161 -8.43 6.71 -14.99
C ASP A 161 -7.64 5.86 -13.99
N ARG A 162 -8.37 5.17 -13.10
CA ARG A 162 -7.78 4.22 -12.13
C ARG A 162 -7.03 3.10 -12.83
N LYS A 163 -7.45 2.70 -14.04
CA LYS A 163 -6.77 1.63 -14.80
C LYS A 163 -5.37 2.05 -15.22
N ALA A 164 -5.19 3.26 -15.73
CA ALA A 164 -3.87 3.80 -16.06
C ALA A 164 -2.98 3.90 -14.82
N TYR A 165 -3.51 4.35 -13.69
CA TYR A 165 -2.79 4.38 -12.41
C TYR A 165 -2.32 2.99 -11.97
N LEU A 166 -3.19 1.99 -11.99
CA LEU A 166 -2.85 0.63 -11.59
C LEU A 166 -1.79 0.01 -12.53
N ASN A 167 -1.85 0.28 -13.84
CA ASN A 167 -0.78 -0.12 -14.75
C ASN A 167 0.55 0.55 -14.41
N ASN A 168 0.54 1.84 -14.10
CA ASN A 168 1.73 2.57 -13.69
C ASN A 168 2.32 2.05 -12.36
N PHE A 169 1.46 1.65 -11.43
CA PHE A 169 1.91 1.04 -10.17
C PHE A 169 2.76 -0.21 -10.42
N PHE A 170 2.40 -1.05 -11.41
CA PHE A 170 3.20 -2.23 -11.76
C PHE A 170 4.60 -1.90 -12.26
N GLU A 171 4.82 -0.71 -12.83
CA GLU A 171 6.15 -0.26 -13.29
C GLU A 171 7.08 0.19 -12.14
N VAL A 172 6.53 0.39 -10.94
CA VAL A 172 7.27 0.86 -9.76
C VAL A 172 7.23 -0.11 -8.59
N ILE A 173 6.66 -1.31 -8.72
CA ILE A 173 6.59 -2.29 -7.62
C ILE A 173 8.00 -2.67 -7.16
N ASN A 174 8.19 -2.59 -5.85
CA ASN A 174 9.39 -3.07 -5.17
C ASN A 174 9.32 -4.59 -4.93
N TRP A 175 9.69 -5.36 -5.94
CA TRP A 175 9.64 -6.82 -5.88
C TRP A 175 10.59 -7.42 -4.84
N ASP A 176 11.68 -6.72 -4.48
CA ASP A 176 12.56 -7.15 -3.39
C ASP A 176 11.84 -7.07 -2.03
N PHE A 177 11.03 -6.02 -1.84
CA PHE A 177 10.17 -5.91 -0.65
C PHE A 177 9.07 -6.99 -0.63
N VAL A 178 8.45 -7.26 -1.78
CA VAL A 178 7.47 -8.35 -1.94
C VAL A 178 8.09 -9.70 -1.56
N ASN A 179 9.27 -10.03 -2.08
CA ASN A 179 10.00 -11.26 -1.74
C ASN A 179 10.31 -11.35 -0.25
N LYS A 180 10.86 -10.28 0.33
CA LYS A 180 11.16 -10.21 1.77
C LYS A 180 9.92 -10.47 2.63
N ASN A 181 8.75 -10.02 2.18
CA ASN A 181 7.50 -10.28 2.89
C ASN A 181 7.05 -11.73 2.73
N LEU A 182 7.36 -12.40 1.62
CA LEU A 182 7.05 -13.82 1.42
C LEU A 182 7.93 -14.76 2.28
N GLU A 183 9.18 -14.37 2.53
CA GLU A 183 10.15 -15.18 3.28
C GLU A 183 9.94 -15.17 4.81
N LYS A 184 9.33 -14.12 5.36
CA LYS A 184 9.05 -13.97 6.81
C LYS A 184 7.83 -14.81 7.23
#